data_0787c56860b7a97dc03be88182e12937
#
_entry.id   0787c56860b7a97dc03be88182e12937
#
_cell.length_a   1.000
_cell.length_b   1.000
_cell.length_c   1.000
_cell.angle_alpha   90.00
_cell.angle_beta   90.00
_cell.angle_gamma   90.00
#
_symmetry.space_group_name_H-M   'P 1'
#
loop_
_entity.id
_entity.type
_entity.pdbx_description
1 polymer ?
#
loop_
_entity_poly.entity_id
_entity_poly.type
_entity_poly.pdbx_seq_one_letter_code
_entity_poly.pdbx_strand_id
1 'polypeptide(L)'
;MTDEEVEQIEQVLAMMDLAEKSLTEQMDSHMGETLPNLVLHRAKSDHAFWKRRLANMMCDRVALESGELTDHHQCRLGKWYDQVNDEKLMAHPAFRKLMEPHRLVHLHGKRAVDLFNAGDLEGAVDELAQVAEASDMVLKLLNSLTG
;
A
#
# COMPACT_ATOMS: atom_id res chain seq x y z
N MET A 1 -5.44 6.41 24.25
CA MET A 1 -4.35 5.64 23.61
C MET A 1 -3.25 5.41 24.65
N THR A 2 -2.77 4.18 24.80
CA THR A 2 -1.69 3.86 25.73
C THR A 2 -0.33 4.22 25.12
N ASP A 3 0.70 4.36 25.96
CA ASP A 3 2.07 4.61 25.49
C ASP A 3 2.58 3.49 24.59
N GLU A 4 2.21 2.24 24.88
CA GLU A 4 2.57 1.07 24.07
C GLU A 4 1.93 1.13 22.67
N GLU A 5 0.66 1.53 22.59
CA GLU A 5 -0.04 1.71 21.31
C GLU A 5 0.60 2.82 20.48
N VAL A 6 0.96 3.93 21.10
CA VAL A 6 1.68 5.03 20.43
C VAL A 6 3.02 4.54 19.89
N GLU A 7 3.79 3.79 20.69
CA GLU A 7 5.08 3.25 20.27
C GLU A 7 4.94 2.30 19.07
N GLN A 8 3.93 1.44 19.07
CA GLN A 8 3.64 0.55 17.93
C GLN A 8 3.33 1.32 16.66
N ILE A 9 2.53 2.38 16.76
CA ILE A 9 2.21 3.24 15.62
C ILE A 9 3.45 3.95 15.11
N GLU A 10 4.29 4.47 16.00
CA GLU A 10 5.55 5.12 15.62
C GLU A 10 6.52 4.15 14.92
N GLN A 11 6.59 2.90 15.36
CA GLN A 11 7.39 1.87 14.71
C GLN A 11 6.90 1.59 13.28
N VAL A 12 5.59 1.49 13.08
CA VAL A 12 5.00 1.31 11.75
C VAL A 12 5.31 2.51 10.86
N LEU A 13 5.19 3.74 11.38
CA LEU A 13 5.54 4.96 10.64
C LEU A 13 7.01 4.96 10.22
N ALA A 14 7.92 4.55 11.11
CA ALA A 14 9.34 4.47 10.79
C ALA A 14 9.62 3.46 9.68
N MET A 15 8.95 2.31 9.70
CA MET A 15 9.05 1.30 8.63
C MET A 15 8.53 1.84 7.29
N MET A 16 7.42 2.58 7.32
CA MET A 16 6.86 3.21 6.13
C MET A 16 7.80 4.27 5.54
N ASP A 17 8.42 5.08 6.38
CA ASP A 17 9.38 6.10 5.94
C ASP A 17 10.60 5.47 5.26
N LEU A 18 11.12 4.36 5.79
CA LEU A 18 12.22 3.61 5.16
C LEU A 18 11.81 3.02 3.82
N ALA A 19 10.61 2.44 3.73
CA ALA A 19 10.08 1.89 2.48
C ALA A 19 9.90 2.99 1.43
N GLU A 20 9.34 4.14 1.81
CA GLU A 20 9.16 5.29 0.93
C GLU A 20 10.48 5.81 0.39
N LYS A 21 11.49 5.94 1.25
CA LYS A 21 12.84 6.37 0.86
C LYS A 21 13.44 5.41 -0.16
N SER A 22 13.37 4.10 0.10
CA SER A 22 13.86 3.07 -0.80
C SER A 22 13.15 3.14 -2.17
N LEU A 23 11.82 3.35 -2.17
CA LEU A 23 11.04 3.49 -3.40
C LEU A 23 11.45 4.74 -4.19
N THR A 24 11.66 5.87 -3.53
CA THR A 24 12.11 7.11 -4.17
C THR A 24 13.48 6.91 -4.82
N GLU A 25 14.41 6.27 -4.13
CA GLU A 25 15.73 5.95 -4.67
C GLU A 25 15.63 5.03 -5.89
N GLN A 26 14.75 4.03 -5.87
CA GLN A 26 14.51 3.15 -7.00
C GLN A 26 13.89 3.90 -8.18
N MET A 27 12.95 4.80 -7.94
CA MET A 27 12.34 5.63 -8.98
C MET A 27 13.37 6.50 -9.66
N ASP A 28 14.26 7.15 -8.90
CA ASP A 28 15.32 8.00 -9.43
C ASP A 28 16.28 7.19 -10.32
N SER A 29 16.63 5.97 -9.92
CA SER A 29 17.52 5.10 -10.69
C SER A 29 16.88 4.55 -11.97
N HIS A 30 15.55 4.57 -12.05
CA HIS A 30 14.79 4.08 -13.21
C HIS A 30 14.25 5.19 -14.11
N MET A 31 14.67 6.42 -13.92
CA MET A 31 14.33 7.53 -14.82
C MET A 31 14.82 7.24 -16.23
N GLY A 32 13.89 7.23 -17.18
CA GLY A 32 14.19 6.89 -18.57
C GLY A 32 13.75 5.49 -19.00
N GLU A 33 13.19 4.69 -18.08
CA GLU A 33 12.59 3.39 -18.43
C GLU A 33 11.29 3.55 -19.22
N THR A 34 10.80 2.42 -19.78
CA THR A 34 9.56 2.38 -20.55
C THR A 34 8.35 2.84 -19.72
N LEU A 35 7.34 3.38 -20.40
CA LEU A 35 6.12 3.86 -19.77
C LEU A 35 5.42 2.84 -18.84
N PRO A 36 5.31 1.53 -19.21
CA PRO A 36 4.76 0.53 -18.30
C PRO A 36 5.50 0.41 -16.98
N ASN A 37 6.83 0.42 -17.00
CA ASN A 37 7.64 0.37 -15.78
C ASN A 37 7.45 1.62 -14.93
N LEU A 38 7.29 2.78 -15.55
CA LEU A 38 7.01 4.03 -14.83
C LEU A 38 5.68 3.95 -14.06
N VAL A 39 4.63 3.38 -14.67
CA VAL A 39 3.33 3.17 -13.99
C VAL A 39 3.50 2.28 -12.76
N LEU A 40 4.27 1.19 -12.87
CA LEU A 40 4.52 0.28 -11.76
C LEU A 40 5.32 0.95 -10.64
N HIS A 41 6.31 1.76 -10.96
CA HIS A 41 7.06 2.53 -9.96
C HIS A 41 6.18 3.55 -9.25
N ARG A 42 5.30 4.22 -9.98
CA ARG A 42 4.33 5.14 -9.38
C ARG A 42 3.35 4.40 -8.47
N ALA A 43 2.93 3.20 -8.83
CA ALA A 43 2.06 2.38 -7.99
C ALA A 43 2.72 2.06 -6.64
N LYS A 44 4.02 1.79 -6.62
CA LYS A 44 4.77 1.59 -5.37
C LYS A 44 4.68 2.84 -4.47
N SER A 45 4.91 4.02 -5.05
CA SER A 45 4.84 5.29 -4.33
C SER A 45 3.42 5.59 -3.83
N ASP A 46 2.41 5.35 -4.66
CA ASP A 46 1.00 5.52 -4.29
C ASP A 46 0.62 4.66 -3.08
N HIS A 47 1.07 3.40 -3.05
CA HIS A 47 0.81 2.49 -1.92
C HIS A 47 1.52 2.94 -0.64
N ALA A 48 2.75 3.42 -0.72
CA ALA A 48 3.48 3.96 0.43
C ALA A 48 2.75 5.18 1.01
N PHE A 49 2.29 6.09 0.15
CA PHE A 49 1.52 7.28 0.55
C PHE A 49 0.18 6.89 1.20
N TRP A 50 -0.52 5.92 0.65
CA TRP A 50 -1.80 5.45 1.17
C TRP A 50 -1.66 4.86 2.59
N LYS A 51 -0.63 4.03 2.82
CA LYS A 51 -0.32 3.49 4.15
C LYS A 51 -0.01 4.60 5.14
N ARG A 52 0.71 5.62 4.71
CA ARG A 52 1.08 6.76 5.55
C ARG A 52 -0.15 7.57 5.98
N ARG A 53 -1.13 7.71 5.10
CA ARG A 53 -2.40 8.35 5.46
C ARG A 53 -3.11 7.59 6.57
N LEU A 54 -3.15 6.27 6.53
CA LEU A 54 -3.74 5.43 7.57
C LEU A 54 -3.03 5.60 8.91
N ALA A 55 -1.71 5.56 8.91
CA ALA A 55 -0.92 5.72 10.13
C ALA A 55 -1.05 7.13 10.71
N ASN A 56 -1.12 8.16 9.88
CA ASN A 56 -1.34 9.55 10.32
C ASN A 56 -2.71 9.73 10.98
N MET A 57 -3.74 9.07 10.47
CA MET A 57 -5.05 9.07 11.10
C MET A 57 -4.97 8.51 12.53
N MET A 58 -4.29 7.40 12.72
CA MET A 58 -4.14 6.76 14.03
C MET A 58 -3.36 7.60 15.03
N CYS A 59 -2.51 8.51 14.55
CA CYS A 59 -1.78 9.47 15.39
C CYS A 59 -2.53 10.80 15.55
N ASP A 60 -3.82 10.85 15.24
CA ASP A 60 -4.68 12.05 15.31
C ASP A 60 -4.18 13.23 14.46
N ARG A 61 -3.40 12.95 13.44
CA ARG A 61 -2.89 13.99 12.54
C ARG A 61 -3.87 14.37 11.44
N VAL A 62 -4.67 13.40 10.98
CA VAL A 62 -5.68 13.59 9.92
C VAL A 62 -6.86 12.65 10.19
N ALA A 63 -8.08 13.18 10.21
CA ALA A 63 -9.29 12.35 10.26
C ALA A 63 -9.55 11.73 8.89
N LEU A 64 -9.97 10.47 8.86
CA LEU A 64 -10.37 9.74 7.65
C LEU A 64 -11.68 9.01 7.87
N GLU A 65 -12.44 8.90 6.79
CA GLU A 65 -13.61 8.01 6.69
C GLU A 65 -13.28 6.90 5.69
N SER A 66 -13.77 5.68 5.92
CA SER A 66 -13.49 4.55 5.02
C SER A 66 -13.96 4.78 3.58
N GLY A 67 -15.03 5.57 3.41
CA GLY A 67 -15.53 5.94 2.09
C GLY A 67 -14.60 6.86 1.28
N GLU A 68 -13.63 7.53 1.92
CA GLU A 68 -12.63 8.35 1.25
C GLU A 68 -11.50 7.50 0.66
N LEU A 69 -11.37 6.24 1.08
CA LEU A 69 -10.33 5.34 0.60
C LEU A 69 -10.80 4.65 -0.68
N THR A 70 -9.88 4.57 -1.65
CA THR A 70 -10.14 3.84 -2.88
C THR A 70 -10.17 2.34 -2.64
N ASP A 71 -10.93 1.60 -3.44
CA ASP A 71 -10.78 0.16 -3.52
C ASP A 71 -9.63 -0.21 -4.48
N HIS A 72 -9.31 -1.52 -4.58
CA HIS A 72 -8.17 -1.98 -5.37
C HIS A 72 -8.37 -1.82 -6.89
N HIS A 73 -9.59 -1.57 -7.38
CA HIS A 73 -9.86 -1.26 -8.79
C HIS A 73 -9.77 0.23 -9.09
N GLN A 74 -9.99 1.09 -8.10
CA GLN A 74 -10.01 2.54 -8.26
C GLN A 74 -8.61 3.16 -8.20
N CYS A 75 -7.65 2.51 -7.55
CA CYS A 75 -6.29 3.01 -7.47
C CYS A 75 -5.55 2.84 -8.80
N ARG A 76 -4.47 3.59 -8.98
CA ARG A 76 -3.68 3.58 -10.23
C ARG A 76 -3.22 2.17 -10.62
N LEU A 77 -2.76 1.39 -9.66
CA LEU A 77 -2.33 0.01 -9.89
C LEU A 77 -3.48 -0.87 -10.38
N GLY A 78 -4.64 -0.76 -9.74
CA GLY A 78 -5.83 -1.52 -10.13
C GLY A 78 -6.33 -1.18 -11.52
N LYS A 79 -6.35 0.10 -11.86
CA LYS A 79 -6.73 0.56 -13.19
C LYS A 79 -5.77 0.03 -14.26
N TRP A 80 -4.47 0.07 -13.99
CA TRP A 80 -3.46 -0.49 -14.89
C TRP A 80 -3.66 -1.99 -15.04
N TYR A 81 -3.83 -2.71 -13.93
CA TYR A 81 -4.02 -4.17 -13.91
C TYR A 81 -5.22 -4.60 -14.75
N ASP A 82 -6.34 -3.89 -14.62
CA ASP A 82 -7.58 -4.20 -15.32
C ASP A 82 -7.50 -3.92 -16.84
N GLN A 83 -6.57 -3.07 -17.26
CA GLN A 83 -6.40 -2.66 -18.67
C GLN A 83 -5.25 -3.36 -19.39
N VAL A 84 -4.42 -4.13 -18.69
CA VAL A 84 -3.28 -4.82 -19.31
C VAL A 84 -3.76 -5.86 -20.31
N ASN A 85 -3.17 -5.83 -21.52
CA ASN A 85 -3.43 -6.78 -22.59
C ASN A 85 -2.16 -7.42 -23.16
N ASP A 86 -1.00 -7.19 -22.54
CA ASP A 86 0.27 -7.80 -22.93
C ASP A 86 0.31 -9.26 -22.46
N GLU A 87 0.31 -10.19 -23.40
CA GLU A 87 0.27 -11.63 -23.11
C GLU A 87 1.46 -12.11 -22.28
N LYS A 88 2.66 -11.56 -22.51
CA LYS A 88 3.86 -11.93 -21.78
C LYS A 88 3.75 -11.49 -20.32
N LEU A 89 3.28 -10.29 -20.10
CA LEU A 89 3.09 -9.74 -18.76
C LEU A 89 1.99 -10.51 -18.02
N MET A 90 0.86 -10.76 -18.66
CA MET A 90 -0.25 -11.52 -18.08
C MET A 90 0.13 -12.97 -17.74
N ALA A 91 1.07 -13.55 -18.45
CA ALA A 91 1.59 -14.89 -18.19
C ALA A 91 2.62 -14.92 -17.05
N HIS A 92 3.16 -13.76 -16.65
CA HIS A 92 4.16 -13.70 -15.59
C HIS A 92 3.56 -14.11 -14.24
N PRO A 93 4.22 -15.01 -13.47
CA PRO A 93 3.68 -15.47 -12.18
C PRO A 93 3.40 -14.35 -11.20
N ALA A 94 4.25 -13.32 -11.16
CA ALA A 94 4.06 -12.16 -10.28
C ALA A 94 2.79 -11.37 -10.64
N PHE A 95 2.48 -11.22 -11.92
CA PHE A 95 1.26 -10.56 -12.36
C PHE A 95 0.01 -11.31 -11.87
N ARG A 96 0.01 -12.64 -12.04
CA ARG A 96 -1.13 -13.48 -11.63
C ARG A 96 -1.37 -13.45 -10.12
N LYS A 97 -0.30 -13.32 -9.34
CA LYS A 97 -0.37 -13.32 -7.87
C LYS A 97 -0.67 -11.95 -7.29
N LEU A 98 -0.61 -10.90 -8.09
CA LEU A 98 -0.65 -9.51 -7.59
C LEU A 98 -2.03 -9.12 -7.06
N MET A 99 -3.10 -9.58 -7.68
CA MET A 99 -4.47 -9.13 -7.39
C MET A 99 -4.87 -9.38 -5.93
N GLU A 100 -4.62 -10.56 -5.40
CA GLU A 100 -5.07 -10.92 -4.06
C GLU A 100 -4.40 -10.09 -2.96
N PRO A 101 -3.07 -10.00 -2.87
CA PRO A 101 -2.47 -9.13 -1.86
C PRO A 101 -2.83 -7.65 -2.06
N HIS A 102 -3.00 -7.19 -3.29
CA HIS A 102 -3.45 -5.82 -3.57
C HIS A 102 -4.85 -5.57 -3.02
N ARG A 103 -5.78 -6.49 -3.25
CA ARG A 103 -7.13 -6.43 -2.68
C ARG A 103 -7.10 -6.38 -1.15
N LEU A 104 -6.24 -7.18 -0.53
CA LEU A 104 -6.09 -7.25 0.93
C LEU A 104 -5.56 -5.94 1.52
N VAL A 105 -4.64 -5.26 0.85
CA VAL A 105 -4.17 -3.94 1.28
C VAL A 105 -5.35 -2.98 1.46
N HIS A 106 -6.20 -2.87 0.45
CA HIS A 106 -7.33 -1.96 0.48
C HIS A 106 -8.42 -2.42 1.47
N LEU A 107 -8.69 -3.71 1.55
CA LEU A 107 -9.66 -4.28 2.48
C LEU A 107 -9.28 -4.00 3.94
N HIS A 108 -8.07 -4.36 4.33
CA HIS A 108 -7.61 -4.15 5.70
C HIS A 108 -7.44 -2.68 6.04
N GLY A 109 -7.06 -1.85 5.06
CA GLY A 109 -6.99 -0.41 5.26
C GLY A 109 -8.35 0.20 5.60
N LYS A 110 -9.39 -0.17 4.88
CA LYS A 110 -10.76 0.28 5.18
C LYS A 110 -11.25 -0.21 6.54
N ARG A 111 -10.96 -1.46 6.89
CA ARG A 111 -11.29 -2.01 8.21
C ARG A 111 -10.57 -1.27 9.32
N ALA A 112 -9.31 -0.93 9.12
CA ALA A 112 -8.54 -0.16 10.10
C ALA A 112 -9.20 1.19 10.39
N VAL A 113 -9.64 1.89 9.34
CA VAL A 113 -10.34 3.17 9.48
C VAL A 113 -11.67 3.01 10.24
N ASP A 114 -12.47 2.01 9.86
CA ASP A 114 -13.75 1.76 10.50
C ASP A 114 -13.60 1.42 11.99
N LEU A 115 -12.64 0.57 12.34
CA LEU A 115 -12.37 0.18 13.72
C LEU A 115 -11.85 1.36 14.54
N PHE A 116 -10.95 2.15 13.97
CA PHE A 116 -10.44 3.35 14.63
C PHE A 116 -11.57 4.34 14.92
N ASN A 117 -12.45 4.59 13.96
CA ASN A 117 -13.58 5.50 14.12
C ASN A 117 -14.61 4.97 15.12
N ALA A 118 -14.70 3.65 15.28
CA ALA A 118 -15.56 3.03 16.30
C ALA A 118 -14.93 2.99 17.69
N GLY A 119 -13.70 3.46 17.86
CA GLY A 119 -12.98 3.46 19.13
C GLY A 119 -12.23 2.17 19.45
N ASP A 120 -12.20 1.19 18.54
CA ASP A 120 -11.45 -0.06 18.69
C ASP A 120 -10.02 0.14 18.16
N LEU A 121 -9.17 0.67 19.03
CA LEU A 121 -7.77 0.96 18.67
C LEU A 121 -6.96 -0.31 18.47
N GLU A 122 -7.16 -1.32 19.31
CA GLU A 122 -6.45 -2.61 19.20
C GLU A 122 -6.77 -3.29 17.87
N GLY A 123 -8.05 -3.38 17.51
CA GLY A 123 -8.48 -3.92 16.23
C GLY A 123 -7.94 -3.14 15.04
N ALA A 124 -7.91 -1.80 15.13
CA ALA A 124 -7.35 -0.95 14.09
C ALA A 124 -5.84 -1.19 13.88
N VAL A 125 -5.08 -1.33 14.97
CA VAL A 125 -3.63 -1.63 14.90
C VAL A 125 -3.41 -3.02 14.28
N ASP A 126 -4.21 -4.02 14.64
CA ASP A 126 -4.12 -5.36 14.05
C ASP A 126 -4.39 -5.32 12.54
N GLU A 127 -5.39 -4.58 12.09
CA GLU A 127 -5.67 -4.41 10.67
C GLU A 127 -4.54 -3.66 9.95
N LEU A 128 -3.94 -2.65 10.59
CA LEU A 128 -2.79 -1.95 10.02
C LEU A 128 -1.59 -2.89 9.83
N ALA A 129 -1.36 -3.82 10.74
CA ALA A 129 -0.33 -4.86 10.59
C ALA A 129 -0.61 -5.74 9.37
N GLN A 130 -1.87 -6.10 9.11
CA GLN A 130 -2.27 -6.83 7.91
C GLN A 130 -2.04 -6.01 6.63
N VAL A 131 -2.31 -4.71 6.66
CA VAL A 131 -1.99 -3.81 5.54
C VAL A 131 -0.49 -3.86 5.25
N ALA A 132 0.36 -3.76 6.26
CA ALA A 132 1.81 -3.78 6.10
C ALA A 132 2.29 -5.09 5.47
N GLU A 133 1.79 -6.22 5.93
CA GLU A 133 2.13 -7.54 5.40
C GLU A 133 1.70 -7.71 3.95
N ALA A 134 0.45 -7.37 3.64
CA ALA A 134 -0.08 -7.46 2.27
C ALA A 134 0.66 -6.49 1.33
N SER A 135 0.96 -5.29 1.79
CA SER A 135 1.71 -4.29 1.02
C SER A 135 3.14 -4.74 0.72
N ASP A 136 3.82 -5.38 1.66
CA ASP A 136 5.13 -5.96 1.42
C ASP A 136 5.09 -7.00 0.29
N MET A 137 4.06 -7.83 0.26
CA MET A 137 3.84 -8.80 -0.82
C MET A 137 3.61 -8.10 -2.16
N VAL A 138 2.78 -7.05 -2.19
CA VAL A 138 2.55 -6.25 -3.40
C VAL A 138 3.86 -5.66 -3.92
N LEU A 139 4.68 -5.07 -3.05
CA LEU A 139 5.97 -4.49 -3.43
C LEU A 139 6.93 -5.52 -3.99
N LYS A 140 7.01 -6.70 -3.39
CA LYS A 140 7.85 -7.80 -3.90
C LYS A 140 7.41 -8.26 -5.29
N LEU A 141 6.11 -8.39 -5.51
CA LEU A 141 5.56 -8.77 -6.80
C LEU A 141 5.81 -7.69 -7.86
N LEU A 142 5.62 -6.41 -7.50
CA LEU A 142 5.92 -5.29 -8.41
C LEU A 142 7.41 -5.24 -8.76
N ASN A 143 8.30 -5.49 -7.80
CA ASN A 143 9.74 -5.57 -8.06
C ASN A 143 10.08 -6.70 -9.04
N SER A 144 9.40 -7.84 -8.96
CA SER A 144 9.58 -8.94 -9.90
C SER A 144 9.14 -8.56 -11.33
N LEU A 145 8.13 -7.70 -11.45
CA LEU A 145 7.64 -7.23 -12.76
C LEU A 145 8.52 -6.13 -13.35
N THR A 146 9.19 -5.33 -12.54
CA THR A 146 10.02 -4.19 -12.97
C THR A 146 11.51 -4.53 -13.04
N GLY A 147 11.93 -5.59 -12.37
CA GLY A 147 13.31 -6.07 -12.38
C GLY A 147 13.56 -7.07 -13.45
#